data_5b222305305d346bce0ef1cdfa647462
#
_entry.id   5b222305305d346bce0ef1cdfa647462
#
_cell.length_a   1.000
_cell.length_b   1.000
_cell.length_c   1.000
_cell.angle_alpha   90.00
_cell.angle_beta   90.00
_cell.angle_gamma   90.00
#
_symmetry.space_group_name_H-M   'P 1'
#
loop_
_entity.id
_entity.type
_entity.pdbx_description
1 polymer ?
#
loop_
_entity_poly.entity_id
_entity_poly.type
_entity_poly.pdbx_seq_one_letter_code
_entity_poly.pdbx_strand_id
1 'polypeptide(L)'
;MNDFFKPYYSGAEQIYRSPLSRFLPPLPVGMVRTWLQANIPQGSWILDPFGTHPMLALEAVKAGYNILVACNNPVLAFILETLASAPQERDFDVSLSAFDMIRRGGERVVSHLESIYITQCNDCKKIVPVKAFLWKKNETQPYAKIYQCKNCGFDGERPATAFDFEQNLKYASEQHKVRAVERTLLGVNASRNSIEEMLRFLLPRQIYFLFTLLSR
;
A
#
# COMPACT_ATOMS: atom_id res chain seq x y z
N MET A 1 49.67 3.57 4.76
CA MET A 1 49.01 2.65 3.82
C MET A 1 47.58 3.15 3.71
N ASN A 2 47.17 3.67 2.56
CA ASN A 2 45.89 4.32 2.41
C ASN A 2 44.74 3.31 2.54
N ASP A 3 43.94 3.45 3.59
CA ASP A 3 42.73 2.66 3.87
C ASP A 3 41.55 2.97 2.90
N PHE A 4 41.86 3.53 1.73
CA PHE A 4 40.87 3.99 0.75
C PHE A 4 40.12 2.84 0.03
N PHE A 5 40.50 1.61 0.22
CA PHE A 5 39.86 0.46 -0.41
C PHE A 5 39.52 -0.64 0.62
N LYS A 6 38.55 -0.37 1.48
CA LYS A 6 37.81 -1.49 2.06
C LYS A 6 36.77 -1.94 1.02
N PRO A 7 36.95 -3.11 0.41
CA PRO A 7 36.05 -3.58 -0.66
C PRO A 7 34.66 -3.96 -0.16
N TYR A 8 34.46 -3.98 1.17
CA TYR A 8 33.21 -4.40 1.79
C TYR A 8 32.98 -3.72 3.13
N TYR A 9 31.79 -3.14 3.29
CA TYR A 9 31.27 -2.66 4.55
C TYR A 9 30.11 -3.56 4.98
N SER A 10 30.23 -4.20 6.12
CA SER A 10 29.18 -5.04 6.65
C SER A 10 27.98 -4.20 7.11
N GLY A 11 26.79 -4.67 6.83
CA GLY A 11 25.55 -4.15 7.37
C GLY A 11 24.71 -5.29 7.95
N ALA A 12 23.70 -4.95 8.73
CA ALA A 12 22.72 -5.93 9.20
C ALA A 12 21.77 -6.33 8.06
N GLU A 13 21.35 -7.59 8.04
CA GLU A 13 20.31 -8.02 7.12
C GLU A 13 19.02 -7.23 7.38
N GLN A 14 18.49 -6.63 6.31
CA GLN A 14 17.29 -5.82 6.42
C GLN A 14 16.06 -6.73 6.37
N ILE A 15 15.42 -6.95 7.52
CA ILE A 15 14.12 -7.59 7.58
C ILE A 15 13.05 -6.50 7.28
N TYR A 16 12.98 -6.05 6.05
CA TYR A 16 11.91 -5.15 5.61
C TYR A 16 10.62 -5.95 5.40
N ARG A 17 9.65 -5.73 6.25
CA ARG A 17 8.30 -6.28 6.13
C ARG A 17 7.33 -5.31 5.43
N SER A 18 7.83 -4.26 4.80
CA SER A 18 6.99 -3.36 4.02
C SER A 18 6.47 -4.07 2.76
N PRO A 19 5.21 -3.90 2.39
CA PRO A 19 4.66 -4.47 1.14
C PRO A 19 5.43 -4.07 -0.12
N LEU A 20 6.11 -2.92 -0.08
CA LEU A 20 6.89 -2.39 -1.20
C LEU A 20 8.36 -2.84 -1.18
N SER A 21 8.85 -3.42 -0.09
CA SER A 21 10.26 -3.84 0.03
C SER A 21 10.68 -4.87 -1.02
N ARG A 22 9.76 -5.70 -1.49
CA ARG A 22 10.01 -6.67 -2.58
C ARG A 22 10.40 -6.05 -3.92
N PHE A 23 10.13 -4.77 -4.11
CA PHE A 23 10.46 -4.03 -5.34
C PHE A 23 11.75 -3.23 -5.21
N LEU A 24 12.37 -3.24 -4.04
CA LEU A 24 13.62 -2.54 -3.78
C LEU A 24 14.79 -3.52 -3.86
N PRO A 25 15.95 -3.10 -4.41
CA PRO A 25 17.16 -3.91 -4.34
C PRO A 25 17.55 -4.12 -2.87
N PRO A 26 18.16 -5.26 -2.51
CA PRO A 26 18.62 -5.48 -1.15
C PRO A 26 19.72 -4.48 -0.78
N LEU A 27 19.56 -3.80 0.35
CA LEU A 27 20.54 -2.87 0.91
C LEU A 27 20.76 -3.23 2.39
N PRO A 28 21.94 -3.70 2.80
CA PRO A 28 22.22 -3.99 4.21
C PRO A 28 22.10 -2.74 5.08
N VAL A 29 21.35 -2.86 6.18
CA VAL A 29 21.11 -1.73 7.10
C VAL A 29 22.41 -1.28 7.75
N GLY A 30 22.66 0.03 7.79
CA GLY A 30 23.83 0.65 8.39
C GLY A 30 25.08 0.67 7.49
N MET A 31 25.06 0.00 6.34
CA MET A 31 26.20 -0.03 5.42
C MET A 31 26.55 1.38 4.93
N VAL A 32 25.55 2.12 4.48
CA VAL A 32 25.72 3.49 3.96
C VAL A 32 26.25 4.41 5.07
N ARG A 33 25.66 4.35 6.26
CA ARG A 33 26.11 5.12 7.41
C ARG A 33 27.57 4.83 7.74
N THR A 34 27.94 3.54 7.84
CA THR A 34 29.30 3.12 8.17
C THR A 34 30.31 3.63 7.14
N TRP A 35 29.97 3.54 5.86
CA TRP A 35 30.84 4.03 4.79
C TRP A 35 31.01 5.55 4.82
N LEU A 36 29.90 6.28 4.97
CA LEU A 36 29.93 7.75 5.02
C LEU A 36 30.75 8.24 6.21
N GLN A 37 30.53 7.69 7.38
CA GLN A 37 31.26 8.07 8.60
C GLN A 37 32.75 7.80 8.53
N ALA A 38 33.17 6.75 7.78
CA ALA A 38 34.57 6.43 7.61
C ALA A 38 35.29 7.28 6.57
N ASN A 39 34.58 7.85 5.57
CA ASN A 39 35.21 8.45 4.41
C ASN A 39 34.86 9.93 4.17
N ILE A 40 33.78 10.42 4.76
CA ILE A 40 33.23 11.76 4.47
C ILE A 40 33.08 12.55 5.77
N PRO A 41 33.52 13.83 5.81
CA PRO A 41 33.29 14.68 6.98
C PRO A 41 31.80 14.86 7.27
N GLN A 42 31.43 14.79 8.55
CA GLN A 42 30.04 14.96 8.97
C GLN A 42 29.50 16.34 8.56
N GLY A 43 28.21 16.38 8.18
CA GLY A 43 27.56 17.60 7.69
C GLY A 43 27.80 17.92 6.21
N SER A 44 28.61 17.12 5.53
CA SER A 44 28.83 17.27 4.08
C SER A 44 27.56 17.06 3.27
N TRP A 45 27.55 17.61 2.06
CA TRP A 45 26.54 17.33 1.05
C TRP A 45 26.90 16.08 0.25
N ILE A 46 25.95 15.20 0.13
CA ILE A 46 26.02 13.96 -0.66
C ILE A 46 25.09 14.10 -1.86
N LEU A 47 25.54 13.70 -3.03
CA LEU A 47 24.72 13.59 -4.22
C LEU A 47 24.48 12.13 -4.53
N ASP A 48 23.21 11.72 -4.54
CA ASP A 48 22.75 10.44 -5.12
C ASP A 48 22.13 10.73 -6.49
N PRO A 49 22.87 10.52 -7.60
CA PRO A 49 22.40 10.88 -8.93
C PRO A 49 21.41 9.87 -9.52
N PHE A 50 21.15 8.76 -8.84
CA PHE A 50 20.32 7.67 -9.36
C PHE A 50 19.06 7.39 -8.54
N GLY A 51 19.06 7.73 -7.25
CA GLY A 51 17.90 7.52 -6.37
C GLY A 51 17.39 6.08 -6.36
N THR A 52 18.30 5.11 -6.40
CA THR A 52 17.93 3.69 -6.59
C THR A 52 17.34 3.05 -5.37
N HIS A 53 17.62 3.60 -4.19
CA HIS A 53 17.12 3.03 -2.94
C HIS A 53 16.84 4.11 -1.89
N PRO A 54 15.58 4.26 -1.43
CA PRO A 54 15.19 5.30 -0.46
C PRO A 54 15.99 5.25 0.85
N MET A 55 16.37 4.05 1.30
CA MET A 55 17.11 3.89 2.55
C MET A 55 18.52 4.47 2.50
N LEU A 56 19.14 4.59 1.32
CA LEU A 56 20.42 5.26 1.17
C LEU A 56 20.32 6.71 1.67
N ALA A 57 19.33 7.43 1.18
CA ALA A 57 19.07 8.81 1.59
C ALA A 57 18.75 8.92 3.08
N LEU A 58 17.88 8.04 3.58
CA LEU A 58 17.47 8.05 5.00
C LEU A 58 18.62 7.73 5.96
N GLU A 59 19.49 6.78 5.60
CA GLU A 59 20.68 6.47 6.41
C GLU A 59 21.67 7.63 6.42
N ALA A 60 21.87 8.31 5.27
CA ALA A 60 22.73 9.49 5.19
C ALA A 60 22.22 10.61 6.08
N VAL A 61 20.92 10.95 6.00
CA VAL A 61 20.31 12.00 6.83
C VAL A 61 20.38 11.63 8.31
N LYS A 62 20.03 10.38 8.69
CA LYS A 62 20.15 9.90 10.07
C LYS A 62 21.58 9.91 10.60
N ALA A 63 22.56 9.84 9.74
CA ALA A 63 23.97 9.94 10.09
C ALA A 63 24.50 11.40 10.13
N GLY A 64 23.63 12.39 9.90
CA GLY A 64 23.98 13.82 9.99
C GLY A 64 24.55 14.41 8.71
N TYR A 65 24.28 13.83 7.55
CA TYR A 65 24.66 14.37 6.24
C TYR A 65 23.46 15.05 5.56
N ASN A 66 23.77 16.02 4.70
CA ASN A 66 22.79 16.57 3.77
C ASN A 66 22.81 15.75 2.48
N ILE A 67 21.67 15.47 1.89
CA ILE A 67 21.60 14.67 0.67
C ILE A 67 20.69 15.29 -0.38
N LEU A 68 21.17 15.29 -1.61
CA LEU A 68 20.39 15.60 -2.80
C LEU A 68 20.21 14.31 -3.61
N VAL A 69 18.96 13.95 -3.86
CA VAL A 69 18.63 12.73 -4.61
C VAL A 69 18.00 13.12 -5.94
N ALA A 70 18.57 12.63 -7.04
CA ALA A 70 17.94 12.68 -8.34
C ALA A 70 17.25 11.34 -8.60
N CYS A 71 15.91 11.33 -8.61
CA CYS A 71 15.13 10.11 -8.78
C CYS A 71 14.22 10.23 -10.01
N ASN A 72 14.50 9.42 -11.03
CA ASN A 72 13.67 9.36 -12.25
C ASN A 72 12.54 8.30 -12.17
N ASN A 73 12.54 7.47 -11.14
CA ASN A 73 11.50 6.49 -10.93
C ASN A 73 10.43 7.07 -9.98
N PRO A 74 9.19 7.32 -10.46
CA PRO A 74 8.15 7.95 -9.65
C PRO A 74 7.74 7.10 -8.44
N VAL A 75 7.87 5.77 -8.51
CA VAL A 75 7.56 4.88 -7.38
C VAL A 75 8.60 5.05 -6.28
N LEU A 76 9.90 5.09 -6.64
CA LEU A 76 10.97 5.30 -5.68
C LEU A 76 10.93 6.71 -5.07
N ALA A 77 10.62 7.73 -5.87
CA ALA A 77 10.42 9.10 -5.40
C ALA A 77 9.29 9.16 -4.38
N PHE A 78 8.14 8.56 -4.67
CA PHE A 78 7.00 8.47 -3.76
C PHE A 78 7.36 7.74 -2.44
N ILE A 79 8.08 6.61 -2.53
CA ILE A 79 8.53 5.88 -1.33
C ILE A 79 9.48 6.74 -0.50
N LEU A 80 10.44 7.40 -1.14
CA LEU A 80 11.41 8.27 -0.47
C LEU A 80 10.71 9.42 0.25
N GLU A 81 9.82 10.13 -0.45
CA GLU A 81 9.05 11.24 0.11
C GLU A 81 8.18 10.79 1.29
N THR A 82 7.48 9.67 1.14
CA THR A 82 6.64 9.10 2.21
C THR A 82 7.47 8.74 3.44
N LEU A 83 8.64 8.13 3.25
CA LEU A 83 9.51 7.72 4.36
C LEU A 83 10.24 8.93 4.99
N ALA A 84 10.58 9.94 4.22
CA ALA A 84 11.24 11.16 4.71
C ALA A 84 10.29 12.06 5.51
N SER A 85 9.04 12.13 5.08
CA SER A 85 7.97 12.89 5.75
C SER A 85 7.11 12.04 6.68
N ALA A 86 7.61 10.85 7.07
CA ALA A 86 6.86 9.86 7.85
C ALA A 86 6.10 10.52 9.01
N PRO A 87 4.76 10.49 9.00
CA PRO A 87 3.94 11.04 10.06
C PRO A 87 4.22 10.29 11.35
N GLN A 88 4.09 10.98 12.49
CA GLN A 88 4.18 10.34 13.79
C GLN A 88 2.93 9.45 13.99
N GLU A 89 3.04 8.42 14.82
CA GLU A 89 1.93 7.53 15.18
C GLU A 89 0.69 8.31 15.60
N ARG A 90 0.88 9.37 16.41
CA ARG A 90 -0.17 10.27 16.84
C ARG A 90 -0.92 10.95 15.68
N ASP A 91 -0.24 11.32 14.60
CA ASP A 91 -0.87 11.97 13.44
C ASP A 91 -1.76 10.98 12.69
N PHE A 92 -1.33 9.71 12.67
CA PHE A 92 -2.15 8.61 12.15
C PHE A 92 -3.41 8.40 12.98
N ASP A 93 -3.29 8.32 14.30
CA ASP A 93 -4.42 8.12 15.22
C ASP A 93 -5.44 9.24 15.12
N VAL A 94 -4.98 10.49 15.04
CA VAL A 94 -5.84 11.66 14.84
C VAL A 94 -6.56 11.57 13.49
N SER A 95 -5.84 11.21 12.44
CA SER A 95 -6.42 11.09 11.09
C SER A 95 -7.44 9.94 10.99
N LEU A 96 -7.16 8.80 11.60
CA LEU A 96 -8.07 7.65 11.67
C LEU A 96 -9.32 7.99 12.49
N SER A 97 -9.17 8.68 13.61
CA SER A 97 -10.29 9.12 14.44
C SER A 97 -11.18 10.13 13.71
N ALA A 98 -10.57 11.07 12.97
CA ALA A 98 -11.30 12.01 12.13
C ALA A 98 -12.04 11.28 10.99
N PHE A 99 -11.41 10.24 10.39
CA PHE A 99 -12.01 9.43 9.36
C PHE A 99 -13.23 8.64 9.87
N ASP A 100 -13.18 8.11 11.09
CA ASP A 100 -14.30 7.37 11.70
C ASP A 100 -15.55 8.26 11.91
N MET A 101 -15.36 9.57 12.03
CA MET A 101 -16.46 10.54 12.18
C MET A 101 -17.14 10.93 10.86
N ILE A 102 -16.50 10.62 9.71
CA ILE A 102 -17.05 11.00 8.40
C ILE A 102 -18.33 10.23 8.12
N ARG A 103 -19.38 10.97 7.74
CA ARG A 103 -20.67 10.41 7.31
C ARG A 103 -20.93 10.71 5.85
N ARG A 104 -21.51 9.75 5.13
CA ARG A 104 -21.94 9.88 3.75
C ARG A 104 -23.34 9.28 3.62
N GLY A 105 -24.31 10.07 3.18
CA GLY A 105 -25.69 9.58 3.07
C GLY A 105 -26.32 9.15 4.39
N GLY A 106 -25.86 9.71 5.52
CA GLY A 106 -26.36 9.36 6.86
C GLY A 106 -25.61 8.20 7.54
N GLU A 107 -24.85 7.40 6.80
CA GLU A 107 -24.06 6.29 7.29
C GLU A 107 -22.59 6.70 7.53
N ARG A 108 -21.93 6.08 8.52
CA ARG A 108 -20.47 6.25 8.70
C ARG A 108 -19.73 5.63 7.53
N VAL A 109 -18.73 6.34 6.99
CA VAL A 109 -17.92 5.84 5.87
C VAL A 109 -17.22 4.53 6.23
N VAL A 110 -16.73 4.38 7.45
CA VAL A 110 -16.09 3.14 7.94
C VAL A 110 -17.08 1.98 7.88
N SER A 111 -18.30 2.14 8.44
CA SER A 111 -19.33 1.08 8.40
C SER A 111 -19.71 0.71 6.97
N HIS A 112 -19.80 1.71 6.09
CA HIS A 112 -20.03 1.46 4.66
C HIS A 112 -18.88 0.65 4.03
N LEU A 113 -17.63 1.02 4.31
CA LEU A 113 -16.46 0.29 3.79
C LEU A 113 -16.38 -1.15 4.33
N GLU A 114 -16.70 -1.36 5.61
CA GLU A 114 -16.79 -2.69 6.20
C GLU A 114 -17.89 -3.54 5.54
N SER A 115 -19.02 -2.94 5.21
CA SER A 115 -20.13 -3.62 4.53
C SER A 115 -19.81 -4.12 3.13
N ILE A 116 -18.72 -3.63 2.51
CA ILE A 116 -18.23 -4.11 1.22
C ILE A 116 -17.66 -5.53 1.33
N TYR A 117 -17.09 -5.88 2.50
CA TYR A 117 -16.40 -7.14 2.74
C TYR A 117 -17.15 -8.02 3.74
N ILE A 118 -18.43 -8.26 3.43
CA ILE A 118 -19.28 -9.18 4.18
C ILE A 118 -19.62 -10.42 3.34
N THR A 119 -19.96 -11.49 4.02
CA THR A 119 -20.46 -12.72 3.43
C THR A 119 -21.55 -13.35 4.30
N GLN A 120 -22.25 -14.33 3.75
CA GLN A 120 -23.18 -15.16 4.50
C GLN A 120 -22.50 -16.47 4.90
N CYS A 121 -22.55 -16.82 6.19
CA CYS A 121 -22.04 -18.10 6.67
C CYS A 121 -22.76 -19.26 5.97
N ASN A 122 -22.00 -20.23 5.47
CA ASN A 122 -22.58 -21.38 4.75
C ASN A 122 -23.45 -22.25 5.66
N ASP A 123 -23.11 -22.33 6.95
CA ASP A 123 -23.77 -23.19 7.92
C ASP A 123 -24.99 -22.52 8.58
N CYS A 124 -24.79 -21.38 9.25
CA CYS A 124 -25.87 -20.74 10.04
C CYS A 124 -26.55 -19.55 9.34
N LYS A 125 -26.15 -19.22 8.10
CA LYS A 125 -26.71 -18.14 7.26
C LYS A 125 -26.60 -16.73 7.81
N LYS A 126 -25.92 -16.51 8.92
CA LYS A 126 -25.66 -15.16 9.45
C LYS A 126 -24.68 -14.41 8.58
N ILE A 127 -24.87 -13.10 8.47
CA ILE A 127 -23.92 -12.19 7.81
C ILE A 127 -22.71 -11.99 8.73
N VAL A 128 -21.53 -12.18 8.17
CA VAL A 128 -20.25 -12.06 8.88
C VAL A 128 -19.22 -11.34 8.02
N PRO A 129 -18.24 -10.65 8.62
CA PRO A 129 -17.11 -10.12 7.86
C PRO A 129 -16.31 -11.25 7.21
N VAL A 130 -15.87 -11.03 5.99
CA VAL A 130 -14.98 -11.95 5.28
C VAL A 130 -13.53 -11.55 5.54
N LYS A 131 -12.65 -12.52 5.79
CA LYS A 131 -11.19 -12.30 5.88
C LYS A 131 -10.59 -12.14 4.49
N ALA A 132 -11.03 -12.96 3.52
CA ALA A 132 -10.61 -12.89 2.12
C ALA A 132 -11.62 -13.56 1.19
N PHE A 133 -11.71 -13.04 -0.04
CA PHE A 133 -12.29 -13.75 -1.17
C PHE A 133 -11.17 -14.30 -2.04
N LEU A 134 -11.32 -15.52 -2.55
CA LEU A 134 -10.36 -16.18 -3.42
C LEU A 134 -10.86 -16.18 -4.87
N TRP A 135 -9.96 -15.79 -5.78
CA TRP A 135 -10.27 -15.63 -7.19
C TRP A 135 -9.34 -16.48 -8.04
N LYS A 136 -9.86 -17.08 -9.09
CA LYS A 136 -9.01 -17.63 -10.15
C LYS A 136 -8.60 -16.51 -11.10
N LYS A 137 -7.45 -16.67 -11.73
CA LYS A 137 -6.96 -15.71 -12.72
C LYS A 137 -7.99 -15.54 -13.85
N ASN A 138 -8.30 -14.30 -14.16
CA ASN A 138 -9.27 -13.89 -15.19
C ASN A 138 -10.76 -14.21 -14.90
N GLU A 139 -11.09 -14.65 -13.70
CA GLU A 139 -12.47 -14.84 -13.29
C GLU A 139 -13.08 -13.54 -12.75
N THR A 140 -14.36 -13.30 -13.05
CA THR A 140 -15.10 -12.11 -12.59
C THR A 140 -15.79 -12.32 -11.25
N GLN A 141 -15.85 -13.56 -10.77
CA GLN A 141 -16.51 -13.95 -9.52
C GLN A 141 -15.53 -14.70 -8.62
N PRO A 142 -15.62 -14.55 -7.28
CA PRO A 142 -14.83 -15.34 -6.37
C PRO A 142 -15.28 -16.80 -6.39
N TYR A 143 -14.37 -17.76 -6.30
CA TYR A 143 -14.71 -19.17 -6.20
C TYR A 143 -14.84 -19.64 -4.74
N ALA A 144 -14.14 -18.98 -3.82
CA ALA A 144 -14.16 -19.33 -2.40
C ALA A 144 -14.02 -18.07 -1.53
N LYS A 145 -14.24 -18.24 -0.25
CA LYS A 145 -14.15 -17.21 0.79
C LYS A 145 -13.56 -17.78 2.08
N ILE A 146 -12.80 -16.95 2.79
CA ILE A 146 -12.24 -17.26 4.09
C ILE A 146 -12.90 -16.35 5.11
N TYR A 147 -13.52 -16.92 6.14
CA TYR A 147 -14.20 -16.15 7.19
C TYR A 147 -14.22 -16.89 8.51
N GLN A 148 -14.51 -16.14 9.56
CA GLN A 148 -14.77 -16.68 10.89
C GLN A 148 -16.20 -16.32 11.31
N CYS A 149 -16.97 -17.32 11.70
CA CYS A 149 -18.33 -17.14 12.19
C CYS A 149 -18.38 -17.36 13.71
N LYS A 150 -18.54 -16.28 14.45
CA LYS A 150 -18.67 -16.36 15.92
C LYS A 150 -19.94 -17.06 16.38
N ASN A 151 -20.97 -17.19 15.53
CA ASN A 151 -22.25 -17.80 15.90
C ASN A 151 -22.22 -19.32 15.88
N CYS A 152 -21.56 -19.94 14.89
CA CYS A 152 -21.46 -21.40 14.78
C CYS A 152 -20.03 -21.93 15.01
N GLY A 153 -19.07 -21.05 15.31
CA GLY A 153 -17.69 -21.42 15.59
C GLY A 153 -16.83 -21.76 14.37
N PHE A 154 -17.40 -21.65 13.14
CA PHE A 154 -16.63 -21.96 11.93
C PHE A 154 -15.50 -20.95 11.71
N ASP A 155 -14.30 -21.42 11.38
CA ASP A 155 -13.16 -20.61 10.90
C ASP A 155 -12.44 -21.35 9.78
N GLY A 156 -12.33 -20.74 8.62
CA GLY A 156 -11.64 -21.34 7.47
C GLY A 156 -12.23 -20.97 6.10
N GLU A 157 -11.93 -21.80 5.11
CA GLU A 157 -12.35 -21.63 3.72
C GLU A 157 -13.68 -22.36 3.44
N ARG A 158 -14.54 -21.73 2.66
CA ARG A 158 -15.78 -22.28 2.09
C ARG A 158 -15.97 -21.81 0.65
N PRO A 159 -16.69 -22.55 -0.19
CA PRO A 159 -17.11 -22.07 -1.51
C PRO A 159 -17.90 -20.78 -1.41
N ALA A 160 -17.70 -19.88 -2.37
CA ALA A 160 -18.52 -18.69 -2.52
C ALA A 160 -19.98 -19.07 -2.87
N THR A 161 -20.92 -18.23 -2.48
CA THR A 161 -22.37 -18.47 -2.63
C THR A 161 -23.02 -17.41 -3.52
N ALA A 162 -24.26 -17.60 -3.91
CA ALA A 162 -25.05 -16.63 -4.65
C ALA A 162 -25.04 -15.24 -3.97
N PHE A 163 -25.10 -15.18 -2.65
CA PHE A 163 -24.98 -13.94 -1.89
C PHE A 163 -23.67 -13.19 -2.21
N ASP A 164 -22.56 -13.90 -2.27
CA ASP A 164 -21.24 -13.30 -2.54
C ASP A 164 -21.15 -12.77 -3.97
N PHE A 165 -21.81 -13.45 -4.92
CA PHE A 165 -21.89 -13.03 -6.32
C PHE A 165 -22.74 -11.77 -6.50
N GLU A 166 -23.91 -11.73 -5.85
CA GLU A 166 -24.78 -10.56 -5.85
C GLU A 166 -24.09 -9.35 -5.23
N GLN A 167 -23.41 -9.53 -4.09
CA GLN A 167 -22.62 -8.46 -3.46
C GLN A 167 -21.50 -7.98 -4.38
N ASN A 168 -20.85 -8.89 -5.11
CA ASN A 168 -19.79 -8.49 -6.05
C ASN A 168 -20.34 -7.66 -7.21
N LEU A 169 -21.49 -8.01 -7.76
CA LEU A 169 -22.13 -7.30 -8.87
C LEU A 169 -22.52 -5.86 -8.50
N LYS A 170 -22.87 -5.58 -7.24
CA LYS A 170 -23.17 -4.19 -6.79
C LYS A 170 -22.03 -3.22 -7.04
N TYR A 171 -20.80 -3.70 -6.98
CA TYR A 171 -19.59 -2.88 -7.12
C TYR A 171 -19.00 -2.93 -8.53
N ALA A 172 -19.53 -3.78 -9.42
CA ALA A 172 -19.05 -3.96 -10.80
C ALA A 172 -19.59 -2.91 -11.81
N SER A 173 -20.17 -1.82 -11.32
CA SER A 173 -20.72 -0.76 -12.17
C SER A 173 -19.62 -0.03 -12.96
N GLU A 174 -19.82 0.13 -14.26
CA GLU A 174 -18.94 0.94 -15.12
C GLU A 174 -18.81 2.39 -14.64
N GLN A 175 -19.85 2.95 -14.00
CA GLN A 175 -19.79 4.30 -13.42
C GLN A 175 -18.72 4.44 -12.35
N HIS A 176 -18.49 3.41 -11.54
CA HIS A 176 -17.43 3.43 -10.53
C HIS A 176 -16.05 3.46 -11.17
N LYS A 177 -15.87 2.72 -12.25
CA LYS A 177 -14.62 2.68 -13.01
C LYS A 177 -14.34 4.00 -13.72
N VAL A 178 -15.35 4.57 -14.38
CA VAL A 178 -15.23 5.88 -15.04
C VAL A 178 -14.84 6.96 -14.03
N ARG A 179 -15.51 7.02 -12.87
CA ARG A 179 -15.16 7.96 -11.80
C ARG A 179 -13.75 7.74 -11.27
N ALA A 180 -13.29 6.49 -11.18
CA ALA A 180 -11.94 6.17 -10.76
C ALA A 180 -10.90 6.70 -11.75
N VAL A 181 -11.13 6.50 -13.06
CA VAL A 181 -10.28 7.03 -14.13
C VAL A 181 -10.21 8.56 -14.06
N GLU A 182 -11.36 9.22 -14.04
CA GLU A 182 -11.44 10.68 -14.00
C GLU A 182 -10.72 11.27 -12.78
N ARG A 183 -10.90 10.67 -11.62
CA ARG A 183 -10.22 11.11 -10.40
C ARG A 183 -8.71 10.93 -10.45
N THR A 184 -8.26 9.81 -10.98
CA THR A 184 -6.82 9.55 -11.14
C THR A 184 -6.20 10.54 -12.11
N LEU A 185 -6.90 10.87 -13.21
CA LEU A 185 -6.46 11.87 -14.18
C LEU A 185 -6.24 13.26 -13.58
N LEU A 186 -7.03 13.65 -12.58
CA LEU A 186 -6.87 14.94 -11.90
C LEU A 186 -5.59 15.03 -11.05
N GLY A 187 -5.07 13.89 -10.59
CA GLY A 187 -3.92 13.83 -9.69
C GLY A 187 -2.59 13.50 -10.34
N VAL A 188 -2.57 13.04 -11.59
CA VAL A 188 -1.37 12.55 -12.24
C VAL A 188 -1.30 12.97 -13.71
N ASN A 189 -0.09 13.25 -14.19
CA ASN A 189 0.14 13.51 -15.61
C ASN A 189 0.33 12.18 -16.37
N ALA A 190 -0.77 11.47 -16.58
CA ALA A 190 -0.78 10.20 -17.29
C ALA A 190 -1.91 10.17 -18.34
N SER A 191 -1.78 9.32 -19.38
CA SER A 191 -2.83 9.16 -20.35
C SER A 191 -4.00 8.36 -19.77
N ARG A 192 -5.22 8.62 -20.27
CA ARG A 192 -6.40 7.83 -19.90
C ARG A 192 -6.18 6.33 -20.08
N ASN A 193 -5.59 5.92 -21.21
CA ASN A 193 -5.32 4.50 -21.50
C ASN A 193 -4.41 3.86 -20.46
N SER A 194 -3.34 4.54 -20.04
CA SER A 194 -2.43 4.03 -19.01
C SER A 194 -3.12 3.84 -17.68
N ILE A 195 -4.04 4.75 -17.31
CA ILE A 195 -4.82 4.64 -16.07
C ILE A 195 -5.81 3.49 -16.17
N GLU A 196 -6.51 3.34 -17.29
CA GLU A 196 -7.44 2.23 -17.50
C GLU A 196 -6.73 0.87 -17.46
N GLU A 197 -5.53 0.77 -18.04
CA GLU A 197 -4.69 -0.43 -17.94
C GLU A 197 -4.29 -0.72 -16.50
N MET A 198 -3.87 0.30 -15.75
CA MET A 198 -3.54 0.15 -14.33
C MET A 198 -4.75 -0.35 -13.52
N LEU A 199 -5.92 0.22 -13.74
CA LEU A 199 -7.14 -0.16 -13.01
C LEU A 199 -7.63 -1.58 -13.35
N ARG A 200 -7.22 -2.16 -14.49
CA ARG A 200 -7.53 -3.58 -14.84
C ARG A 200 -6.90 -4.59 -13.88
N PHE A 201 -5.84 -4.21 -13.15
CA PHE A 201 -5.23 -5.06 -12.12
C PHE A 201 -6.04 -5.10 -10.82
N LEU A 202 -7.01 -4.20 -10.66
CA LEU A 202 -7.87 -4.14 -9.48
C LEU A 202 -9.23 -4.75 -9.76
N LEU A 203 -9.75 -5.50 -8.81
CA LEU A 203 -11.14 -5.97 -8.86
C LEU A 203 -12.11 -4.79 -8.69
N PRO A 204 -13.32 -4.84 -9.29
CA PRO A 204 -14.30 -3.77 -9.16
C PRO A 204 -14.58 -3.35 -7.72
N ARG A 205 -14.66 -4.31 -6.80
CA ARG A 205 -14.84 -4.07 -5.36
C ARG A 205 -13.66 -3.29 -4.76
N GLN A 206 -12.43 -3.59 -5.18
CA GLN A 206 -11.23 -2.86 -4.75
C GLN A 206 -11.22 -1.42 -5.28
N ILE A 207 -11.59 -1.23 -6.55
CA ILE A 207 -11.75 0.10 -7.15
C ILE A 207 -12.76 0.91 -6.33
N TYR A 208 -13.94 0.34 -6.10
CA TYR A 208 -14.99 1.02 -5.33
C TYR A 208 -14.52 1.39 -3.92
N PHE A 209 -13.88 0.45 -3.21
CA PHE A 209 -13.34 0.67 -1.86
C PHE A 209 -12.31 1.81 -1.84
N LEU A 210 -11.27 1.72 -2.67
CA LEU A 210 -10.19 2.70 -2.72
C LEU A 210 -10.71 4.10 -3.08
N PHE A 211 -11.55 4.19 -4.10
CA PHE A 211 -12.08 5.49 -4.52
C PHE A 211 -13.17 6.04 -3.58
N THR A 212 -13.84 5.21 -2.80
CA THR A 212 -14.69 5.66 -1.70
C THR A 212 -13.85 6.21 -0.55
N LEU A 213 -12.75 5.54 -0.21
CA LEU A 213 -11.80 5.98 0.82
C LEU A 213 -11.13 7.32 0.44
N LEU A 214 -10.71 7.47 -0.83
CA LEU A 214 -10.06 8.67 -1.34
C LEU A 214 -11.04 9.81 -1.68
N SER A 215 -12.34 9.55 -1.62
CA SER A 215 -13.38 10.53 -1.93
C SER A 215 -13.66 11.44 -0.72
N ARG A 216 -12.79 12.42 -0.53
CA ARG A 216 -13.05 13.54 0.39
C ARG A 216 -13.77 14.69 -0.31
#